data_a19a216a26a593150f15a589b1f818c4
#
_entry.id   a19a216a26a593150f15a589b1f818c4
#
_cell.length_a   1.000
_cell.length_b   1.000
_cell.length_c   1.000
_cell.angle_alpha   90.00
_cell.angle_beta   90.00
_cell.angle_gamma   90.00
#
_symmetry.space_group_name_H-M   'P 1'
#
loop_
_entity.id
_entity.type
_entity.pdbx_description
1 polymer ?
#
loop_
_entity_poly.entity_id
_entity_poly.type
_entity_poly.pdbx_seq_one_letter_code
_entity_poly.pdbx_strand_id
1 'polypeptide(L)'
;MDQRCLAAHPEDPTPCVGPVVVTVLDAVNAGADGCEHHGARLLASLEGGRVYALPDAPPGAAIRVFRAADGIRPFCWVDGPRIDPSQLSRAENRARQSR
;
A
#
# COMPACT_ATOMS: atom_id res chain seq x y z
N MET A 1 7.66 -12.42 -18.88
CA MET A 1 6.79 -12.47 -17.69
C MET A 1 7.20 -11.37 -16.74
N ASP A 2 6.27 -10.52 -16.43
CA ASP A 2 6.58 -9.43 -15.53
C ASP A 2 6.59 -9.95 -14.10
N GLN A 3 7.77 -9.93 -13.49
CA GLN A 3 7.89 -10.24 -12.09
C GLN A 3 7.55 -8.98 -11.30
N ARG A 4 6.39 -9.02 -10.68
CA ARG A 4 5.99 -7.94 -9.79
C ARG A 4 6.38 -8.29 -8.36
N CYS A 5 6.52 -7.25 -7.53
CA CYS A 5 6.87 -7.45 -6.12
C CYS A 5 5.79 -8.23 -5.38
N LEU A 6 6.16 -8.82 -4.25
CA LEU A 6 5.23 -9.62 -3.45
C LEU A 6 4.07 -8.80 -2.88
N ALA A 7 4.26 -7.49 -2.69
CA ALA A 7 3.20 -6.61 -2.23
C ALA A 7 2.15 -6.33 -3.30
N ALA A 8 2.43 -6.61 -4.58
CA ALA A 8 1.47 -6.42 -5.65
C ALA A 8 0.41 -7.50 -5.60
N HIS A 9 -0.85 -7.11 -5.55
CA HIS A 9 -1.94 -8.06 -5.65
C HIS A 9 -1.94 -8.69 -7.04
N PRO A 10 -2.18 -10.01 -7.17
CA PRO A 10 -2.17 -10.65 -8.49
C PRO A 10 -3.12 -10.03 -9.52
N GLU A 11 -4.22 -9.46 -9.08
CA GLU A 11 -5.21 -8.83 -9.95
C GLU A 11 -5.01 -7.33 -10.13
N ASP A 12 -4.04 -6.75 -9.43
CA ASP A 12 -3.72 -5.33 -9.60
C ASP A 12 -2.96 -5.17 -10.93
N PRO A 13 -3.52 -4.42 -11.90
CA PRO A 13 -2.89 -4.30 -13.22
C PRO A 13 -1.73 -3.30 -13.24
N THR A 14 -1.51 -2.53 -12.16
CA THR A 14 -0.49 -1.49 -12.17
C THR A 14 0.91 -2.08 -12.09
N PRO A 15 1.87 -1.54 -12.84
CA PRO A 15 3.24 -2.03 -12.79
C PRO A 15 3.97 -1.54 -11.55
N CYS A 16 5.05 -2.22 -11.19
CA CYS A 16 5.96 -1.72 -10.17
C CYS A 16 6.62 -0.41 -10.64
N VAL A 17 6.82 0.53 -9.71
CA VAL A 17 7.41 1.83 -10.03
C VAL A 17 8.93 1.85 -9.85
N GLY A 18 9.52 0.70 -9.51
CA GLY A 18 10.95 0.59 -9.27
C GLY A 18 11.26 -0.70 -8.54
N PRO A 19 12.48 -0.82 -7.99
CA PRO A 19 12.86 -2.02 -7.27
C PRO A 19 12.10 -2.18 -5.95
N VAL A 20 12.18 -3.36 -5.38
CA VAL A 20 11.66 -3.65 -4.04
C VAL A 20 12.50 -2.89 -3.02
N VAL A 21 11.88 -2.03 -2.24
CA VAL A 21 12.59 -1.12 -1.32
C VAL A 21 12.05 -1.12 0.11
N VAL A 22 10.85 -1.66 0.34
CA VAL A 22 10.24 -1.69 1.67
C VAL A 22 9.67 -3.06 1.97
N THR A 23 9.50 -3.34 3.27
CA THR A 23 8.68 -4.44 3.74
C THR A 23 7.49 -3.86 4.48
N VAL A 24 6.30 -4.40 4.20
CA VAL A 24 5.04 -3.98 4.84
C VAL A 24 4.54 -5.14 5.67
N LEU A 25 4.24 -4.87 6.94
CA LEU A 25 3.80 -5.88 7.89
C LEU A 25 2.42 -5.54 8.43
N ASP A 26 1.59 -6.56 8.64
CA ASP A 26 0.31 -6.38 9.32
C ASP A 26 0.49 -6.42 10.84
N ALA A 27 -0.62 -6.39 11.59
CA ALA A 27 -0.58 -6.35 13.04
C ALA A 27 0.01 -7.60 13.68
N VAL A 28 0.06 -8.72 12.93
CA VAL A 28 0.64 -9.99 13.41
C VAL A 28 1.97 -10.32 12.74
N ASN A 29 2.62 -9.32 12.15
CA ASN A 29 3.94 -9.42 11.52
C ASN A 29 3.97 -10.28 10.25
N ALA A 30 2.83 -10.50 9.63
CA ALA A 30 2.78 -11.09 8.29
C ALA A 30 2.78 -9.96 7.26
N GLY A 31 3.42 -10.18 6.14
CA GLY A 31 3.46 -9.14 5.13
C GLY A 31 4.29 -9.52 3.92
N ALA A 32 4.69 -8.50 3.16
CA ALA A 32 5.42 -8.70 1.92
C ALA A 32 6.34 -7.53 1.62
N ASP A 33 7.39 -7.83 0.89
CA ASP A 33 8.29 -6.81 0.37
C ASP A 33 7.70 -6.21 -0.91
N GLY A 34 7.88 -4.91 -1.11
CA GLY A 34 7.31 -4.26 -2.27
C GLY A 34 8.04 -3.03 -2.74
N CYS A 35 7.70 -2.61 -3.96
CA CYS A 35 8.09 -1.31 -4.47
C CYS A 35 7.31 -0.21 -3.73
N GLU A 36 7.65 1.05 -3.98
CA GLU A 36 6.98 2.15 -3.27
C GLU A 36 5.48 2.21 -3.58
N HIS A 37 5.09 1.93 -4.81
CA HIS A 37 3.68 1.97 -5.20
C HIS A 37 2.86 0.83 -4.57
N HIS A 38 3.28 -0.42 -4.77
CA HIS A 38 2.53 -1.56 -4.25
C HIS A 38 2.66 -1.69 -2.73
N GLY A 39 3.80 -1.28 -2.18
CA GLY A 39 3.96 -1.20 -0.73
C GLY A 39 2.97 -0.22 -0.11
N ALA A 40 2.79 0.95 -0.73
CA ALA A 40 1.82 1.93 -0.25
C ALA A 40 0.39 1.39 -0.34
N ARG A 41 0.06 0.72 -1.44
CA ARG A 41 -1.28 0.15 -1.63
C ARG A 41 -1.57 -0.96 -0.62
N LEU A 42 -0.59 -1.82 -0.36
CA LEU A 42 -0.73 -2.86 0.66
C LEU A 42 -0.89 -2.22 2.05
N LEU A 43 -0.04 -1.26 2.40
CA LEU A 43 -0.13 -0.58 3.69
C LEU A 43 -1.50 0.09 3.89
N ALA A 44 -2.03 0.71 2.83
CA ALA A 44 -3.34 1.35 2.87
C ALA A 44 -4.47 0.36 3.17
N SER A 45 -4.30 -0.92 2.82
CA SER A 45 -5.31 -1.94 3.04
C SER A 45 -5.29 -2.55 4.44
N LEU A 46 -4.28 -2.22 5.25
CA LEU A 46 -4.07 -2.86 6.55
C LEU A 46 -4.44 -1.92 7.69
N GLU A 47 -5.10 -2.45 8.71
CA GLU A 47 -5.26 -1.77 9.99
C GLU A 47 -4.09 -2.14 10.88
N GLY A 48 -3.43 -1.14 11.46
CA GLY A 48 -2.25 -1.39 12.29
C GLY A 48 -1.03 -1.87 11.51
N GLY A 49 -1.02 -1.64 10.20
CA GLY A 49 0.11 -2.00 9.36
C GLY A 49 1.31 -1.11 9.61
N ARG A 50 2.49 -1.65 9.32
CA ARG A 50 3.76 -0.96 9.51
C ARG A 50 4.60 -1.12 8.25
N VAL A 51 5.48 -0.14 7.99
CA VAL A 51 6.39 -0.18 6.85
C VAL A 51 7.80 0.11 7.31
N TYR A 52 8.75 -0.66 6.78
CA TYR A 52 10.17 -0.51 7.08
C TYR A 52 10.94 -0.50 5.77
N ALA A 53 12.00 0.33 5.72
CA ALA A 53 12.90 0.33 4.57
C ALA A 53 13.75 -0.94 4.59
N LEU A 54 13.97 -1.53 3.41
CA LEU A 54 14.93 -2.62 3.27
C LEU A 54 16.36 -2.07 3.37
N PRO A 55 17.37 -2.92 3.71
CA PRO A 55 18.74 -2.44 3.93
C PRO A 55 19.33 -1.63 2.78
N ASP A 56 19.00 -1.97 1.55
CA ASP A 56 19.57 -1.32 0.36
C ASP A 56 18.64 -0.24 -0.23
N ALA A 57 17.59 0.12 0.51
CA ALA A 57 16.63 1.10 0.01
C ALA A 57 17.23 2.51 -0.01
N PRO A 58 16.80 3.37 -0.95
CA PRO A 58 17.18 4.78 -0.91
C PRO A 58 16.68 5.44 0.38
N PRO A 59 17.36 6.48 0.86
CA PRO A 59 16.92 7.19 2.04
C PRO A 59 15.47 7.68 1.90
N GLY A 60 14.69 7.51 2.96
CA GLY A 60 13.32 7.99 3.00
C GLY A 60 12.28 7.09 2.34
N ALA A 61 12.65 5.90 1.86
CA ALA A 61 11.70 5.01 1.18
C ALA A 61 10.49 4.67 2.06
N ALA A 62 10.70 4.30 3.33
CA ALA A 62 9.60 3.96 4.22
C ALA A 62 8.69 5.17 4.48
N ILE A 63 9.26 6.36 4.64
CA ILE A 63 8.49 7.58 4.87
C ILE A 63 7.64 7.90 3.63
N ARG A 64 8.21 7.76 2.44
CA ARG A 64 7.46 8.00 1.20
C ARG A 64 6.28 7.03 1.06
N VAL A 65 6.50 5.75 1.37
CA VAL A 65 5.43 4.74 1.34
C VAL A 65 4.36 5.06 2.38
N PHE A 66 4.76 5.42 3.59
CA PHE A 66 3.82 5.78 4.65
C PHE A 66 2.94 6.96 4.24
N ARG A 67 3.53 7.99 3.65
CA ARG A 67 2.78 9.16 3.18
C ARG A 67 1.88 8.83 1.99
N ALA A 68 2.39 8.04 1.04
CA ALA A 68 1.61 7.65 -0.13
C ALA A 68 0.41 6.80 0.27
N ALA A 69 0.55 5.94 1.28
CA ALA A 69 -0.54 5.10 1.77
C ALA A 69 -1.73 5.91 2.29
N ASP A 70 -1.50 7.13 2.75
CA ASP A 70 -2.57 7.99 3.23
C ASP A 70 -3.49 8.46 2.11
N GLY A 71 -2.95 8.71 0.92
CA GLY A 71 -3.71 9.24 -0.20
C GLY A 71 -4.08 8.23 -1.28
N ILE A 72 -3.65 6.99 -1.17
CA ILE A 72 -3.93 5.95 -2.16
C ILE A 72 -5.09 5.07 -1.70
N ARG A 73 -5.96 4.71 -2.63
CA ARG A 73 -7.02 3.74 -2.33
C ARG A 73 -6.40 2.35 -2.25
N PRO A 74 -6.79 1.55 -1.25
CA PRO A 74 -6.34 0.16 -1.19
C PRO A 74 -6.88 -0.61 -2.39
N PHE A 75 -6.18 -1.67 -2.78
CA PHE A 75 -6.70 -2.53 -3.82
C PHE A 75 -7.91 -3.29 -3.27
N CYS A 76 -9.02 -3.21 -3.98
CA CYS A 76 -10.27 -3.82 -3.56
C CYS A 76 -10.56 -5.04 -4.41
N TRP A 77 -10.87 -6.14 -3.76
CA TRP A 77 -11.12 -7.43 -4.39
C TRP A 77 -12.48 -7.52 -5.07
N VAL A 78 -13.37 -6.58 -4.75
CA VAL A 78 -14.76 -6.62 -5.22
C VAL A 78 -14.95 -5.55 -6.28
N ASP A 79 -15.46 -5.96 -7.44
CA ASP A 79 -15.87 -5.02 -8.49
C ASP A 79 -17.10 -4.25 -8.03
N GLY A 80 -17.15 -2.98 -8.37
CA GLY A 80 -18.28 -2.14 -8.05
C GLY A 80 -17.88 -0.75 -7.58
N PRO A 81 -18.87 0.05 -7.19
CA PRO A 81 -18.56 1.41 -6.73
C PRO A 81 -17.75 1.37 -5.44
N ARG A 82 -16.77 2.26 -5.33
CA ARG A 82 -15.90 2.38 -4.15
C ARG A 82 -16.55 3.31 -3.14
N ILE A 83 -17.55 2.78 -2.42
CA ILE A 83 -18.34 3.55 -1.46
C ILE A 83 -18.06 3.17 -0.02
N ASP A 84 -17.56 1.95 0.24
CA ASP A 84 -17.25 1.53 1.61
C ASP A 84 -15.95 2.21 2.08
N PRO A 85 -15.87 2.59 3.37
CA PRO A 85 -14.65 3.18 3.91
C PRO A 85 -13.39 2.32 3.69
N SER A 86 -13.53 1.01 3.68
CA SER A 86 -12.40 0.10 3.43
C SER A 86 -11.87 0.18 1.99
N GLN A 87 -12.64 0.76 1.09
CA GLN A 87 -12.28 0.90 -0.33
C GLN A 87 -11.72 2.28 -0.66
N LEU A 88 -11.80 3.21 0.27
CA LEU A 88 -11.35 4.59 0.07
C LEU A 88 -10.00 4.82 0.74
N SER A 89 -9.29 5.86 0.32
CA SER A 89 -8.05 6.24 0.98
C SER A 89 -8.33 6.77 2.38
N ARG A 90 -7.31 6.75 3.22
CA ARG A 90 -7.42 7.33 4.57
C ARG A 90 -7.77 8.80 4.53
N ALA A 91 -7.18 9.53 3.55
CA ALA A 91 -7.48 10.95 3.37
C ALA A 91 -8.95 11.17 3.00
N GLU A 92 -9.49 10.35 2.10
CA GLU A 92 -10.91 10.44 1.72
C GLU A 92 -11.84 10.15 2.91
N ASN A 93 -11.50 9.15 3.72
CA ASN A 93 -12.29 8.81 4.90
C ASN A 93 -12.29 9.95 5.92
N ARG A 94 -11.14 10.60 6.13
CA ARG A 94 -11.07 11.78 7.01
C ARG A 94 -11.94 12.91 6.50
N ALA A 95 -11.92 13.17 5.20
CA ALA A 95 -12.74 14.23 4.60
C ALA A 95 -14.22 13.95 4.77
N ARG A 96 -14.65 12.70 4.66
CA ARG A 96 -16.04 12.31 4.88
C ARG A 96 -16.47 12.49 6.33
N GLN A 97 -15.58 12.20 7.27
CA GLN A 97 -15.88 12.34 8.71
C GLN A 97 -15.93 13.79 9.17
N SER A 98 -15.35 14.70 8.41
CA SER A 98 -15.28 16.12 8.76
C SER A 98 -16.53 16.90 8.38
N ARG A 99 -17.53 16.27 7.81
CA ARG A 99 -18.78 16.91 7.40
C ARG A 99 -19.82 16.92 8.50
#